data_e7926ef09f77cb5cb886d76d8f5694d7
#
_entry.id   e7926ef09f77cb5cb886d76d8f5694d7
#
_cell.length_a   1.000
_cell.length_b   1.000
_cell.length_c   1.000
_cell.angle_alpha   90.00
_cell.angle_beta   90.00
_cell.angle_gamma   90.00
#
_symmetry.space_group_name_H-M   'P 1'
#
loop_
_entity.id
_entity.type
_entity.pdbx_description
1 polymer ?
#
loop_
_entity_poly.entity_id
_entity_poly.type
_entity_poly.pdbx_seq_one_letter_code
_entity_poly.pdbx_strand_id
1 'polypeptide(L)'
;MKQVSVLVGAGSIGQAIIRRVSAGKHIVLADYSIENAQRAAKTLEDAGFECSTVQCDLGSKEDILKLVEFATNKGDVTNLVNAAGVSPSQAPVAEILRVDLYGTSVLLEEFGKVIAEGGSGVIISSQSGHRLPALPQEQNDALATTPVDELLELPFLKEINDTLKAYQYSKRCNVLRVMFEATRWGRRGATINSISPGYNT
;
A
#
# COMPACT_ATOMS: atom_id res chain seq x y z
N MET A 1 -15.09 17.52 9.88
CA MET A 1 -15.51 16.10 9.87
C MET A 1 -14.51 15.27 10.69
N LYS A 2 -14.83 14.04 11.06
CA LYS A 2 -13.92 13.13 11.75
C LYS A 2 -12.76 12.78 10.82
N GLN A 3 -11.53 12.81 11.32
CA GLN A 3 -10.37 12.40 10.55
C GLN A 3 -10.17 10.89 10.63
N VAL A 4 -9.78 10.30 9.52
CA VAL A 4 -9.58 8.85 9.37
C VAL A 4 -8.14 8.55 8.95
N SER A 5 -7.54 7.59 9.64
CA SER A 5 -6.28 6.96 9.25
C SER A 5 -6.54 5.53 8.78
N VAL A 6 -6.07 5.19 7.59
CA VAL A 6 -6.23 3.85 7.01
C VAL A 6 -4.91 3.10 7.08
N LEU A 7 -4.95 1.88 7.64
CA LEU A 7 -3.85 0.93 7.62
C LEU A 7 -4.24 -0.28 6.77
N VAL A 8 -3.44 -0.58 5.76
CA VAL A 8 -3.52 -1.81 4.97
C VAL A 8 -2.34 -2.71 5.34
N GLY A 9 -2.65 -3.89 5.84
CA GLY A 9 -1.67 -4.80 6.44
C GLY A 9 -1.45 -4.54 7.93
N ALA A 10 -2.18 -5.28 8.76
CA ALA A 10 -2.20 -5.14 10.22
C ALA A 10 -1.00 -5.82 10.93
N GLY A 11 0.14 -5.94 10.26
CA GLY A 11 1.39 -6.45 10.82
C GLY A 11 2.09 -5.47 11.77
N SER A 12 3.23 -5.88 12.33
CA SER A 12 3.97 -5.11 13.34
C SER A 12 4.43 -3.73 12.84
N ILE A 13 4.92 -3.64 11.59
CA ILE A 13 5.37 -2.37 10.99
C ILE A 13 4.19 -1.40 10.86
N GLY A 14 3.07 -1.89 10.28
CA GLY A 14 1.87 -1.09 10.10
C GLY A 14 1.31 -0.56 11.43
N GLN A 15 1.18 -1.43 12.42
CA GLN A 15 0.72 -1.05 13.77
C GLN A 15 1.65 -0.02 14.43
N ALA A 16 2.98 -0.18 14.27
CA ALA A 16 3.95 0.76 14.84
C ALA A 16 3.82 2.16 14.24
N ILE A 17 3.53 2.25 12.94
CA ILE A 17 3.36 3.53 12.24
C ILE A 17 2.01 4.14 12.61
N ILE A 18 0.92 3.38 12.45
CA ILE A 18 -0.44 3.92 12.61
C ILE A 18 -0.67 4.49 14.02
N ARG A 19 -0.13 3.84 15.06
CA ARG A 19 -0.19 4.34 16.43
C ARG A 19 0.41 5.74 16.62
N ARG A 20 1.43 6.08 15.82
CA ARG A 20 2.16 7.36 15.95
C ARG A 20 1.48 8.51 15.22
N VAL A 21 0.72 8.19 14.15
CA VAL A 21 0.15 9.23 13.27
C VAL A 21 -1.35 9.43 13.46
N SER A 22 -2.00 8.60 14.31
CA SER A 22 -3.48 8.56 14.41
C SER A 22 -4.05 9.09 15.71
N ALA A 23 -3.27 9.87 16.48
CA ALA A 23 -3.79 10.49 17.70
C ALA A 23 -5.02 11.36 17.38
N GLY A 24 -6.15 11.07 18.04
CA GLY A 24 -7.42 11.78 17.84
C GLY A 24 -8.17 11.45 16.55
N LYS A 25 -7.73 10.42 15.79
CA LYS A 25 -8.36 9.99 14.55
C LYS A 25 -9.02 8.63 14.70
N HIS A 26 -9.99 8.35 13.83
CA HIS A 26 -10.53 7.01 13.68
C HIS A 26 -9.60 6.17 12.83
N ILE A 27 -9.26 4.95 13.27
CA ILE A 27 -8.39 4.04 12.52
C ILE A 27 -9.25 2.99 11.80
N VAL A 28 -9.08 2.89 10.49
CA VAL A 28 -9.60 1.78 9.67
C VAL A 28 -8.46 0.81 9.42
N LEU A 29 -8.60 -0.43 9.90
CA LEU A 29 -7.62 -1.50 9.69
C LEU A 29 -8.14 -2.47 8.63
N ALA A 30 -7.40 -2.58 7.55
CA ALA A 30 -7.66 -3.53 6.47
C ALA A 30 -6.56 -4.60 6.45
N ASP A 31 -6.96 -5.86 6.36
CA ASP A 31 -6.04 -6.99 6.23
C ASP A 31 -6.71 -8.09 5.41
N TYR A 32 -5.90 -8.94 4.75
CA TYR A 32 -6.39 -10.13 4.07
C TYR A 32 -7.12 -11.08 5.04
N SER A 33 -6.58 -11.22 6.29
CA SER A 33 -7.24 -11.92 7.39
C SER A 33 -8.00 -10.93 8.26
N ILE A 34 -9.31 -11.08 8.31
CA ILE A 34 -10.15 -10.27 9.21
C ILE A 34 -9.77 -10.48 10.70
N GLU A 35 -9.32 -11.68 11.05
CA GLU A 35 -8.89 -12.01 12.42
C GLU A 35 -7.61 -11.24 12.79
N ASN A 36 -6.67 -11.05 11.83
CA ASN A 36 -5.49 -10.20 12.03
C ASN A 36 -5.88 -8.75 12.26
N ALA A 37 -6.78 -8.21 11.42
CA ALA A 37 -7.29 -6.86 11.58
C ALA A 37 -7.96 -6.66 12.95
N GLN A 38 -8.82 -7.59 13.36
CA GLN A 38 -9.53 -7.55 14.65
C GLN A 38 -8.56 -7.62 15.84
N ARG A 39 -7.54 -8.48 15.79
CA ARG A 39 -6.52 -8.59 16.83
C ARG A 39 -5.71 -7.29 16.96
N ALA A 40 -5.32 -6.70 15.83
CA ALA A 40 -4.64 -5.42 15.82
C ALA A 40 -5.53 -4.28 16.34
N ALA A 41 -6.81 -4.26 15.92
CA ALA A 41 -7.80 -3.31 16.44
C ALA A 41 -7.93 -3.39 17.94
N LYS A 42 -8.08 -4.59 18.51
CA LYS A 42 -8.15 -4.79 19.96
C LYS A 42 -6.96 -4.20 20.70
N THR A 43 -5.74 -4.41 20.17
CA THR A 43 -4.51 -3.85 20.76
C THR A 43 -4.50 -2.31 20.71
N LEU A 44 -5.04 -1.72 19.65
CA LEU A 44 -5.12 -0.26 19.51
C LEU A 44 -6.23 0.33 20.37
N GLU A 45 -7.39 -0.35 20.48
CA GLU A 45 -8.50 0.05 21.34
C GLU A 45 -8.11 0.04 22.81
N ASP A 46 -7.35 -0.99 23.25
CA ASP A 46 -6.80 -1.05 24.60
C ASP A 46 -5.80 0.09 24.88
N ALA A 47 -5.24 0.69 23.84
CA ALA A 47 -4.40 1.89 23.91
C ALA A 47 -5.19 3.20 23.72
N GLY A 48 -6.52 3.16 23.66
CA GLY A 48 -7.41 4.32 23.60
C GLY A 48 -7.73 4.83 22.19
N PHE A 49 -7.42 4.08 21.13
CA PHE A 49 -7.81 4.44 19.77
C PHE A 49 -9.22 3.94 19.44
N GLU A 50 -9.90 4.65 18.56
CA GLU A 50 -11.16 4.20 17.97
C GLU A 50 -10.89 3.50 16.65
N CYS A 51 -11.32 2.24 16.54
CA CYS A 51 -10.99 1.39 15.40
C CYS A 51 -12.23 0.85 14.67
N SER A 52 -12.08 0.55 13.40
CA SER A 52 -12.95 -0.32 12.60
C SER A 52 -12.10 -1.25 11.76
N THR A 53 -12.60 -2.44 11.49
CA THR A 53 -11.88 -3.45 10.71
C THR A 53 -12.63 -3.80 9.45
N VAL A 54 -11.89 -4.13 8.39
CA VAL A 54 -12.43 -4.60 7.12
C VAL A 54 -11.49 -5.64 6.52
N GLN A 55 -12.05 -6.72 5.98
CA GLN A 55 -11.27 -7.67 5.20
C GLN A 55 -10.98 -7.06 3.84
N CYS A 56 -9.74 -7.15 3.39
CA CYS A 56 -9.31 -6.61 2.11
C CYS A 56 -8.17 -7.44 1.53
N ASP A 57 -8.40 -8.05 0.38
CA ASP A 57 -7.33 -8.59 -0.45
C ASP A 57 -6.73 -7.44 -1.27
N LEU A 58 -5.49 -7.05 -0.94
CA LEU A 58 -4.80 -5.98 -1.65
C LEU A 58 -4.63 -6.26 -3.15
N GLY A 59 -4.60 -7.53 -3.56
CA GLY A 59 -4.58 -7.90 -4.98
C GLY A 59 -5.94 -7.82 -5.69
N SER A 60 -7.00 -7.42 -5.01
CA SER A 60 -8.36 -7.24 -5.53
C SER A 60 -8.72 -5.77 -5.63
N LYS A 61 -8.87 -5.26 -6.86
CA LYS A 61 -9.34 -3.89 -7.10
C LYS A 61 -10.71 -3.64 -6.48
N GLU A 62 -11.60 -4.63 -6.53
CA GLU A 62 -12.93 -4.53 -5.94
C GLU A 62 -12.86 -4.33 -4.42
N ASP A 63 -12.00 -5.07 -3.71
CA ASP A 63 -11.82 -4.94 -2.28
C ASP A 63 -11.19 -3.60 -1.90
N ILE A 64 -10.24 -3.12 -2.71
CA ILE A 64 -9.66 -1.77 -2.53
C ILE A 64 -10.73 -0.69 -2.68
N LEU A 65 -11.62 -0.79 -3.67
CA LEU A 65 -12.72 0.16 -3.84
C LEU A 65 -13.70 0.13 -2.67
N LYS A 66 -14.04 -1.06 -2.16
CA LYS A 66 -14.85 -1.22 -0.94
C LYS A 66 -14.15 -0.59 0.28
N LEU A 67 -12.83 -0.77 0.41
CA LEU A 67 -12.04 -0.14 1.49
C LEU A 67 -12.09 1.38 1.40
N VAL A 68 -11.94 1.95 0.20
CA VAL A 68 -12.03 3.40 -0.02
C VAL A 68 -13.40 3.93 0.40
N GLU A 69 -14.48 3.28 -0.04
CA GLU A 69 -15.85 3.63 0.34
C GLU A 69 -16.06 3.51 1.85
N PHE A 70 -15.61 2.41 2.45
CA PHE A 70 -15.72 2.19 3.89
C PHE A 70 -15.00 3.28 4.69
N ALA A 71 -13.78 3.65 4.29
CA ALA A 71 -12.98 4.67 4.96
C ALA A 71 -13.62 6.07 4.84
N THR A 72 -14.06 6.46 3.62
CA THR A 72 -14.69 7.76 3.38
C THR A 72 -16.05 7.91 4.08
N ASN A 73 -16.79 6.82 4.28
CA ASN A 73 -18.00 6.82 5.08
C ASN A 73 -17.74 7.04 6.60
N LYS A 74 -16.51 6.88 7.08
CA LYS A 74 -16.12 7.16 8.47
C LYS A 74 -15.67 8.62 8.68
N GLY A 75 -15.22 9.30 7.63
CA GLY A 75 -14.78 10.70 7.69
C GLY A 75 -13.73 11.04 6.62
N ASP A 76 -13.03 12.14 6.82
CA ASP A 76 -11.97 12.60 5.93
C ASP A 76 -10.73 11.71 6.05
N VAL A 77 -10.33 11.05 4.97
CA VAL A 77 -9.12 10.23 4.98
C VAL A 77 -7.90 11.13 4.96
N THR A 78 -7.22 11.23 6.11
CA THR A 78 -6.03 12.08 6.28
C THR A 78 -4.72 11.30 6.29
N ASN A 79 -4.76 9.98 6.52
CA ASN A 79 -3.57 9.14 6.44
C ASN A 79 -3.86 7.82 5.74
N LEU A 80 -2.92 7.41 4.89
CA LEU A 80 -2.85 6.06 4.32
C LEU A 80 -1.50 5.43 4.69
N VAL A 81 -1.53 4.26 5.30
CA VAL A 81 -0.34 3.43 5.55
C VAL A 81 -0.55 2.09 4.85
N ASN A 82 0.26 1.81 3.82
CA ASN A 82 0.28 0.47 3.21
C ASN A 82 1.53 -0.28 3.70
N ALA A 83 1.30 -1.23 4.60
CA ALA A 83 2.30 -2.16 5.11
C ALA A 83 1.98 -3.62 4.74
N ALA A 84 0.99 -3.82 3.87
CA ALA A 84 0.67 -5.14 3.32
C ALA A 84 1.68 -5.54 2.23
N GLY A 85 1.85 -6.83 2.08
CA GLY A 85 2.67 -7.43 1.04
C GLY A 85 3.01 -8.87 1.38
N VAL A 86 3.51 -9.60 0.38
CA VAL A 86 3.94 -10.98 0.51
C VAL A 86 5.41 -11.12 0.15
N SER A 87 6.13 -11.95 0.91
CA SER A 87 7.57 -12.16 0.68
C SER A 87 7.84 -13.27 -0.34
N PRO A 88 9.07 -13.34 -0.91
CA PRO A 88 9.46 -14.39 -1.85
C PRO A 88 9.32 -15.82 -1.31
N SER A 89 9.38 -15.98 0.02
CA SER A 89 9.23 -17.29 0.68
C SER A 89 7.77 -17.65 0.99
N GLN A 90 6.83 -16.72 0.82
CA GLN A 90 5.43 -16.89 1.22
C GLN A 90 4.48 -17.13 0.05
N ALA A 91 4.86 -16.70 -1.16
CA ALA A 91 3.95 -16.70 -2.28
C ALA A 91 4.65 -16.99 -3.62
N PRO A 92 3.92 -17.54 -4.61
CA PRO A 92 4.43 -17.69 -5.98
C PRO A 92 4.52 -16.34 -6.70
N VAL A 93 5.25 -16.31 -7.83
CA VAL A 93 5.51 -15.12 -8.65
C VAL A 93 4.24 -14.34 -8.96
N ALA A 94 3.20 -15.03 -9.46
CA ALA A 94 1.95 -14.39 -9.86
C ALA A 94 1.27 -13.66 -8.68
N GLU A 95 1.31 -14.25 -7.50
CA GLU A 95 0.71 -13.66 -6.30
C GLU A 95 1.51 -12.45 -5.80
N ILE A 96 2.86 -12.53 -5.84
CA ILE A 96 3.73 -11.39 -5.48
C ILE A 96 3.45 -10.20 -6.41
N LEU A 97 3.38 -10.45 -7.73
CA LEU A 97 3.08 -9.39 -8.69
C LEU A 97 1.66 -8.84 -8.51
N ARG A 98 0.68 -9.71 -8.22
CA ARG A 98 -0.70 -9.31 -8.00
C ARG A 98 -0.87 -8.45 -6.74
N VAL A 99 -0.30 -8.87 -5.63
CA VAL A 99 -0.46 -8.18 -4.34
C VAL A 99 0.48 -6.97 -4.23
N ASP A 100 1.79 -7.20 -4.39
CA ASP A 100 2.79 -6.18 -4.07
C ASP A 100 2.94 -5.13 -5.17
N LEU A 101 2.83 -5.53 -6.45
CA LEU A 101 2.99 -4.60 -7.57
C LEU A 101 1.65 -3.97 -7.98
N TYR A 102 0.70 -4.79 -8.41
CA TYR A 102 -0.58 -4.32 -8.92
C TYR A 102 -1.43 -3.71 -7.79
N GLY A 103 -1.64 -4.46 -6.71
CA GLY A 103 -2.50 -4.02 -5.62
C GLY A 103 -2.04 -2.70 -4.99
N THR A 104 -0.74 -2.55 -4.75
CA THR A 104 -0.18 -1.28 -4.26
C THR A 104 -0.40 -0.14 -5.25
N SER A 105 -0.31 -0.40 -6.56
CA SER A 105 -0.54 0.61 -7.60
C SER A 105 -2.01 1.06 -7.64
N VAL A 106 -2.95 0.11 -7.56
CA VAL A 106 -4.39 0.42 -7.44
C VAL A 106 -4.68 1.23 -6.17
N LEU A 107 -4.11 0.81 -5.05
CA LEU A 107 -4.31 1.49 -3.77
C LEU A 107 -3.87 2.96 -3.83
N LEU A 108 -2.70 3.23 -4.40
CA LEU A 108 -2.17 4.59 -4.57
C LEU A 108 -3.09 5.45 -5.44
N GLU A 109 -3.59 4.89 -6.55
CA GLU A 109 -4.48 5.58 -7.46
C GLU A 109 -5.83 5.90 -6.80
N GLU A 110 -6.46 4.91 -6.15
CA GLU A 110 -7.80 5.07 -5.61
C GLU A 110 -7.82 5.97 -4.37
N PHE A 111 -6.86 5.82 -3.45
CA PHE A 111 -6.75 6.74 -2.32
C PHE A 111 -6.31 8.15 -2.74
N GLY A 112 -5.54 8.29 -3.82
CA GLY A 112 -5.19 9.58 -4.42
C GLY A 112 -6.41 10.39 -4.88
N LYS A 113 -7.56 9.75 -5.12
CA LYS A 113 -8.82 10.42 -5.50
C LYS A 113 -9.58 10.99 -4.30
N VAL A 114 -9.35 10.46 -3.09
CA VAL A 114 -10.15 10.76 -1.89
C VAL A 114 -9.36 11.34 -0.72
N ILE A 115 -8.02 11.28 -0.76
CA ILE A 115 -7.19 11.82 0.31
C ILE A 115 -7.54 13.30 0.57
N ALA A 116 -7.70 13.67 1.83
CA ALA A 116 -8.03 15.03 2.23
C ALA A 116 -6.84 15.98 2.06
N GLU A 117 -7.12 17.27 1.92
CA GLU A 117 -6.10 18.33 1.97
C GLU A 117 -5.30 18.25 3.27
N GLY A 118 -3.98 18.41 3.20
CA GLY A 118 -3.08 18.21 4.33
C GLY A 118 -2.82 16.75 4.69
N GLY A 119 -3.44 15.81 3.97
CA GLY A 119 -3.27 14.39 4.20
C GLY A 119 -1.91 13.86 3.78
N SER A 120 -1.56 12.68 4.27
CA SER A 120 -0.30 12.03 3.95
C SER A 120 -0.44 10.51 3.80
N GLY A 121 0.35 9.94 2.89
CA GLY A 121 0.44 8.51 2.70
C GLY A 121 1.87 7.99 2.81
N VAL A 122 2.02 6.74 3.20
CA VAL A 122 3.29 6.03 3.18
C VAL A 122 3.09 4.59 2.69
N ILE A 123 3.97 4.20 1.77
CA ILE A 123 4.05 2.84 1.22
C ILE A 123 5.32 2.17 1.76
N ILE A 124 5.18 1.01 2.37
CA ILE A 124 6.32 0.22 2.79
C ILE A 124 6.82 -0.59 1.59
N SER A 125 7.86 -0.06 0.97
CA SER A 125 8.62 -0.73 -0.08
C SER A 125 9.67 -1.67 0.56
N SER A 126 10.84 -1.81 -0.05
CA SER A 126 11.96 -2.60 0.48
C SER A 126 13.27 -2.15 -0.16
N GLN A 127 14.38 -2.30 0.55
CA GLN A 127 15.70 -2.20 -0.06
C GLN A 127 15.90 -3.19 -1.23
N SER A 128 15.14 -4.28 -1.27
CA SER A 128 15.17 -5.25 -2.37
C SER A 128 14.86 -4.61 -3.73
N GLY A 129 13.96 -3.62 -3.79
CA GLY A 129 13.69 -2.87 -5.01
C GLY A 129 14.89 -2.05 -5.52
N HIS A 130 15.80 -1.66 -4.63
CA HIS A 130 17.04 -0.96 -4.97
C HIS A 130 18.20 -1.90 -5.33
N ARG A 131 18.08 -3.20 -4.96
CA ARG A 131 19.05 -4.23 -5.33
C ARG A 131 18.79 -4.83 -6.72
N LEU A 132 17.61 -4.58 -7.30
CA LEU A 132 17.35 -4.94 -8.68
C LEU A 132 18.39 -4.22 -9.57
N PRO A 133 19.03 -4.91 -10.53
CA PRO A 133 19.91 -4.24 -11.51
C PRO A 133 19.20 -3.07 -12.18
N ALA A 134 20.00 -2.11 -12.70
CA ALA A 134 19.43 -0.98 -13.43
C ALA A 134 18.55 -1.48 -14.58
N LEU A 135 17.29 -1.06 -14.58
CA LEU A 135 16.36 -1.34 -15.66
C LEU A 135 16.55 -0.32 -16.78
N PRO A 136 16.27 -0.68 -18.04
CA PRO A 136 16.10 0.28 -19.11
C PRO A 136 15.10 1.38 -18.70
N GLN A 137 15.34 2.61 -19.16
CA GLN A 137 14.45 3.73 -18.80
C GLN A 137 13.00 3.46 -19.20
N GLU A 138 12.77 2.84 -20.36
CA GLU A 138 11.44 2.45 -20.84
C GLU A 138 10.69 1.51 -19.86
N GLN A 139 11.39 0.59 -19.21
CA GLN A 139 10.79 -0.30 -18.21
C GLN A 139 10.48 0.44 -16.92
N ASN A 140 11.35 1.36 -16.47
CA ASN A 140 11.05 2.21 -15.32
C ASN A 140 9.83 3.10 -15.59
N ASP A 141 9.75 3.71 -16.77
CA ASP A 141 8.63 4.55 -17.16
C ASP A 141 7.34 3.72 -17.27
N ALA A 142 7.41 2.52 -17.85
CA ALA A 142 6.26 1.62 -17.94
C ALA A 142 5.75 1.20 -16.54
N LEU A 143 6.65 0.83 -15.61
CA LEU A 143 6.26 0.54 -14.22
C LEU A 143 5.61 1.74 -13.54
N ALA A 144 6.09 2.95 -13.80
CA ALA A 144 5.58 4.17 -13.19
C ALA A 144 4.22 4.59 -13.75
N THR A 145 3.99 4.47 -15.06
CA THR A 145 2.92 5.20 -15.76
C THR A 145 1.86 4.34 -16.43
N THR A 146 2.12 3.04 -16.68
CA THR A 146 1.12 2.17 -17.32
C THR A 146 -0.17 2.16 -16.49
N PRO A 147 -1.36 2.31 -17.10
CA PRO A 147 -2.63 2.19 -16.41
C PRO A 147 -2.70 0.91 -15.57
N VAL A 148 -3.28 0.98 -14.37
CA VAL A 148 -3.26 -0.16 -13.44
C VAL A 148 -3.88 -1.42 -14.06
N ASP A 149 -4.93 -1.28 -14.86
CA ASP A 149 -5.62 -2.41 -15.49
C ASP A 149 -4.77 -3.11 -16.59
N GLU A 150 -3.70 -2.47 -17.06
CA GLU A 150 -2.76 -3.00 -18.06
C GLU A 150 -1.40 -3.39 -17.46
N LEU A 151 -1.17 -3.05 -16.18
CA LEU A 151 0.15 -3.11 -15.57
C LEU A 151 0.74 -4.53 -15.53
N LEU A 152 -0.09 -5.54 -15.21
CA LEU A 152 0.35 -6.94 -15.19
C LEU A 152 0.54 -7.54 -16.60
N GLU A 153 0.07 -6.84 -17.64
CA GLU A 153 0.21 -7.28 -19.03
C GLU A 153 1.57 -6.88 -19.64
N LEU A 154 2.39 -6.10 -18.91
CA LEU A 154 3.72 -5.70 -19.38
C LEU A 154 4.57 -6.94 -19.72
N PRO A 155 5.14 -7.02 -20.95
CA PRO A 155 5.82 -8.22 -21.44
C PRO A 155 6.94 -8.71 -20.52
N PHE A 156 7.77 -7.80 -20.02
CA PHE A 156 8.91 -8.15 -19.16
C PHE A 156 8.49 -8.67 -17.77
N LEU A 157 7.27 -8.38 -17.30
CA LEU A 157 6.74 -8.97 -16.06
C LEU A 157 6.32 -10.42 -16.27
N LYS A 158 5.84 -10.77 -17.48
CA LYS A 158 5.45 -12.13 -17.84
C LYS A 158 6.64 -13.09 -17.96
N GLU A 159 7.85 -12.55 -18.14
CA GLU A 159 9.08 -13.32 -18.22
C GLU A 159 9.66 -13.67 -16.84
N ILE A 160 9.11 -13.10 -15.76
CA ILE A 160 9.61 -13.32 -14.42
C ILE A 160 9.17 -14.71 -13.93
N ASN A 161 10.15 -15.56 -13.62
CA ASN A 161 9.95 -16.92 -13.12
C ASN A 161 10.60 -17.19 -11.77
N ASP A 162 11.15 -16.16 -11.12
CA ASP A 162 11.82 -16.21 -9.82
C ASP A 162 11.10 -15.30 -8.83
N THR A 163 10.81 -15.81 -7.63
CA THR A 163 10.03 -15.09 -6.62
C THR A 163 10.77 -13.88 -6.05
N LEU A 164 12.10 -13.97 -5.88
CA LEU A 164 12.90 -12.85 -5.42
C LEU A 164 12.89 -11.73 -6.48
N LYS A 165 13.03 -12.09 -7.76
CA LYS A 165 12.97 -11.15 -8.86
C LYS A 165 11.59 -10.48 -8.94
N ALA A 166 10.50 -11.24 -8.80
CA ALA A 166 9.14 -10.70 -8.75
C ALA A 166 8.99 -9.68 -7.61
N TYR A 167 9.48 -10.01 -6.43
CA TYR A 167 9.48 -9.12 -5.28
C TYR A 167 10.31 -7.85 -5.51
N GLN A 168 11.51 -7.98 -6.09
CA GLN A 168 12.36 -6.83 -6.43
C GLN A 168 11.69 -5.89 -7.43
N TYR A 169 11.06 -6.42 -8.49
CA TYR A 169 10.28 -5.63 -9.43
C TYR A 169 9.09 -4.93 -8.76
N SER A 170 8.37 -5.66 -7.91
CA SER A 170 7.23 -5.10 -7.18
C SER A 170 7.66 -3.93 -6.29
N LYS A 171 8.74 -4.09 -5.53
CA LYS A 171 9.25 -3.04 -4.63
C LYS A 171 9.89 -1.87 -5.38
N ARG A 172 10.49 -2.10 -6.54
CA ARG A 172 10.91 -1.04 -7.46
C ARG A 172 9.70 -0.28 -8.01
N CYS A 173 8.67 -1.00 -8.46
CA CYS A 173 7.43 -0.41 -8.96
C CYS A 173 6.76 0.47 -7.89
N ASN A 174 6.72 0.02 -6.63
CA ASN A 174 6.14 0.81 -5.54
C ASN A 174 6.81 2.20 -5.42
N VAL A 175 8.15 2.27 -5.47
CA VAL A 175 8.87 3.55 -5.42
C VAL A 175 8.54 4.41 -6.63
N LEU A 176 8.59 3.84 -7.84
CA LEU A 176 8.29 4.57 -9.07
C LEU A 176 6.85 5.09 -9.12
N ARG A 177 5.89 4.28 -8.69
CA ARG A 177 4.47 4.69 -8.59
C ARG A 177 4.27 5.78 -7.56
N VAL A 178 4.92 5.73 -6.42
CA VAL A 178 4.86 6.81 -5.43
C VAL A 178 5.38 8.12 -6.04
N MET A 179 6.50 8.10 -6.77
CA MET A 179 7.03 9.28 -7.45
C MET A 179 6.04 9.83 -8.49
N PHE A 180 5.40 8.97 -9.27
CA PHE A 180 4.40 9.37 -10.27
C PHE A 180 3.14 9.93 -9.62
N GLU A 181 2.57 9.23 -8.63
CA GLU A 181 1.34 9.61 -7.93
C GLU A 181 1.52 10.86 -7.05
N ALA A 182 2.75 11.18 -6.63
CA ALA A 182 3.03 12.35 -5.80
C ALA A 182 2.50 13.65 -6.42
N THR A 183 2.50 13.77 -7.75
CA THR A 183 1.94 14.94 -8.44
C THR A 183 0.42 14.99 -8.34
N ARG A 184 -0.27 13.85 -8.41
CA ARG A 184 -1.72 13.75 -8.26
C ARG A 184 -2.15 14.07 -6.82
N TRP A 185 -1.46 13.47 -5.84
CA TRP A 185 -1.67 13.74 -4.43
C TRP A 185 -1.39 15.20 -4.08
N GLY A 186 -0.29 15.76 -4.63
CA GLY A 186 0.08 17.17 -4.44
C GLY A 186 -0.96 18.16 -4.95
N ARG A 187 -1.65 17.86 -6.06
CA ARG A 187 -2.77 18.70 -6.55
C ARG A 187 -3.96 18.76 -5.57
N ARG A 188 -4.09 17.79 -4.69
CA ARG A 188 -5.07 17.78 -3.60
C ARG A 188 -4.54 18.38 -2.30
N GLY A 189 -3.32 18.91 -2.28
CA GLY A 189 -2.68 19.41 -1.07
C GLY A 189 -2.18 18.31 -0.12
N ALA A 190 -2.03 17.08 -0.62
CA ALA A 190 -1.59 15.93 0.14
C ALA A 190 -0.21 15.43 -0.30
N THR A 191 0.44 14.59 0.52
CA THR A 191 1.75 14.01 0.23
C THR A 191 1.72 12.49 0.25
N ILE A 192 2.53 11.86 -0.60
CA ILE A 192 2.74 10.41 -0.59
C ILE A 192 4.24 10.12 -0.64
N ASN A 193 4.70 9.18 0.18
CA ASN A 193 6.10 8.78 0.26
C ASN A 193 6.23 7.26 0.32
N SER A 194 7.44 6.76 0.07
CA SER A 194 7.78 5.35 0.30
C SER A 194 8.94 5.24 1.28
N ILE A 195 8.92 4.16 2.06
CA ILE A 195 10.02 3.77 2.93
C ILE A 195 10.54 2.43 2.43
N SER A 196 11.85 2.31 2.28
CA SER A 196 12.52 1.08 1.83
C SER A 196 13.34 0.48 2.98
N PRO A 197 12.73 -0.27 3.89
CA PRO A 197 13.45 -0.88 5.01
C PRO A 197 14.51 -1.85 4.53
N GLY A 198 15.60 -1.95 5.32
CA GLY A 198 16.61 -2.98 5.19
C GLY A 198 16.22 -4.27 5.92
N TYR A 199 17.21 -5.15 6.17
CA TYR A 199 16.98 -6.31 7.03
C TYR A 199 16.74 -5.83 8.48
N ASN A 200 15.65 -6.32 9.07
CA ASN A 200 15.51 -6.25 10.52
C ASN A 200 16.38 -7.37 11.11
N THR A 201 17.41 -7.00 11.85
CA THR A 201 18.20 -7.92 12.68
C THR A 201 17.49 -8.15 14.00
#